data_42973f2bf7fae928dbe98af55a090654
#
_entry.id   42973f2bf7fae928dbe98af55a090654
#
_cell.length_a   1.000
_cell.length_b   1.000
_cell.length_c   1.000
_cell.angle_alpha   90.00
_cell.angle_beta   90.00
_cell.angle_gamma   90.00
#
_symmetry.space_group_name_H-M   'P 1'
#
loop_
_entity.id
_entity.type
_entity.pdbx_description
1 polymer ?
#
loop_
_entity_poly.entity_id
_entity_poly.type
_entity_poly.pdbx_seq_one_letter_code
_entity_poly.pdbx_strand_id
1 'polypeptide(L)'
;QVASSDATNMELEITRDGDEYVLNGRKWWTTNAIGERCKIMLVMGRSNPDAPRHKQHSTVLVPRDTPGITLIRPLRVFDSFHSPGGEAEFVFENVRVPVSNMIKGEGCGFEIAQGRLGPGRFQYAMMFVGMAQRCLELMCERAEQRVAFGEKLSKKTSVQHEIARSRCD
;
A
#
# COMPACT_ATOMS: atom_id res chain seq x y z
N GLN A 1 9.61 9.03 13.19
CA GLN A 1 8.93 8.06 12.33
C GLN A 1 7.51 7.81 12.86
N VAL A 2 6.51 8.04 12.03
CA VAL A 2 5.10 7.87 12.37
C VAL A 2 4.53 6.62 11.71
N ALA A 3 3.46 6.05 12.29
CA ALA A 3 2.82 4.86 11.76
C ALA A 3 2.14 5.18 10.41
N SER A 4 2.55 4.53 9.32
CA SER A 4 1.98 4.73 7.98
C SER A 4 0.54 4.22 7.85
N SER A 5 0.10 3.30 8.72
CA SER A 5 -1.27 2.80 8.77
C SER A 5 -2.28 3.83 9.30
N ASP A 6 -1.83 4.86 10.03
CA ASP A 6 -2.65 5.99 10.46
C ASP A 6 -2.44 7.18 9.51
N ALA A 7 -3.30 7.31 8.52
CA ALA A 7 -3.24 8.41 7.57
C ALA A 7 -3.43 9.80 8.19
N THR A 8 -3.95 9.88 9.42
CA THR A 8 -4.13 11.15 10.14
C THR A 8 -2.88 11.59 10.90
N ASN A 9 -1.87 10.71 10.99
CA ASN A 9 -0.61 10.97 11.69
C ASN A 9 0.55 11.36 10.74
N MET A 10 0.23 11.77 9.53
CA MET A 10 1.21 12.10 8.51
C MET A 10 1.81 13.49 8.77
N GLU A 11 3.15 13.61 8.65
CA GLU A 11 3.90 14.81 9.02
C GLU A 11 4.40 15.62 7.82
N LEU A 12 4.48 15.04 6.60
CA LEU A 12 4.86 15.82 5.42
C LEU A 12 3.91 16.99 5.28
N GLU A 13 4.45 18.21 5.18
CA GLU A 13 3.69 19.45 5.09
C GLU A 13 3.45 19.84 3.64
N ILE A 14 2.27 20.40 3.37
CA ILE A 14 1.87 21.02 2.11
C ILE A 14 1.38 22.44 2.44
N THR A 15 2.18 23.45 2.12
CA THR A 15 1.86 24.86 2.39
C THR A 15 1.57 25.58 1.10
N ARG A 16 0.52 26.39 1.04
CA ARG A 16 0.22 27.23 -0.11
C ARG A 16 1.10 28.48 -0.11
N ASP A 17 1.72 28.79 -1.24
CA ASP A 17 2.52 29.98 -1.49
C ASP A 17 2.12 30.58 -2.85
N GLY A 18 1.21 31.53 -2.82
CA GLY A 18 0.63 32.13 -4.02
C GLY A 18 -0.12 31.09 -4.88
N ASP A 19 0.36 30.88 -6.10
CA ASP A 19 -0.19 29.96 -7.09
C ASP A 19 0.47 28.57 -7.06
N GLU A 20 1.27 28.31 -6.04
CA GLU A 20 1.97 27.04 -5.85
C GLU A 20 1.66 26.42 -4.47
N TYR A 21 1.87 25.10 -4.38
CA TYR A 21 2.05 24.38 -3.13
C TYR A 21 3.52 24.04 -2.95
N VAL A 22 4.01 24.22 -1.72
CA VAL A 22 5.36 23.88 -1.29
C VAL A 22 5.28 22.66 -0.38
N LEU A 23 6.00 21.59 -0.73
CA LEU A 23 6.03 20.35 0.03
C LEU A 23 7.37 20.22 0.76
N ASN A 24 7.30 19.94 2.06
CA ASN A 24 8.45 19.66 2.92
C ASN A 24 8.21 18.44 3.79
N GLY A 25 9.18 17.55 3.85
CA GLY A 25 9.14 16.39 4.73
C GLY A 25 9.68 15.11 4.12
N ARG A 26 9.38 14.00 4.77
CA ARG A 26 9.93 12.69 4.43
C ARG A 26 8.82 11.66 4.22
N LYS A 27 8.97 10.81 3.21
CA LYS A 27 8.10 9.68 2.91
C LYS A 27 8.90 8.41 2.83
N TRP A 28 8.40 7.31 3.36
CA TRP A 28 8.99 5.98 3.20
C TRP A 28 7.90 4.95 2.86
N TRP A 29 8.32 3.80 2.39
CA TRP A 29 7.44 2.78 1.82
C TRP A 29 6.57 3.31 0.67
N THR A 30 7.19 4.17 -0.15
CA THR A 30 6.52 4.76 -1.31
C THR A 30 6.54 3.74 -2.45
N THR A 31 5.39 3.13 -2.70
CA THR A 31 5.20 2.03 -3.66
C THR A 31 5.42 2.48 -5.10
N ASN A 32 6.12 1.65 -5.88
CA ASN A 32 6.45 1.85 -7.30
C ASN A 32 7.31 3.09 -7.60
N ALA A 33 7.91 3.70 -6.61
CA ALA A 33 8.54 5.01 -6.76
C ALA A 33 9.97 4.99 -7.32
N ILE A 34 10.65 3.82 -7.32
CA ILE A 34 12.00 3.66 -7.90
C ILE A 34 11.98 3.17 -9.35
N GLY A 35 10.83 2.76 -9.87
CA GLY A 35 10.70 2.29 -11.23
C GLY A 35 10.87 3.42 -12.25
N GLU A 36 11.57 3.16 -13.35
CA GLU A 36 11.78 4.12 -14.45
C GLU A 36 10.47 4.63 -15.08
N ARG A 37 9.40 3.86 -14.94
CA ARG A 37 8.05 4.22 -15.42
C ARG A 37 7.29 5.14 -14.48
N CYS A 38 7.80 5.39 -13.28
CA CYS A 38 7.20 6.35 -12.35
C CYS A 38 7.44 7.78 -12.86
N LYS A 39 6.41 8.41 -13.41
CA LYS A 39 6.45 9.79 -13.92
C LYS A 39 5.78 10.78 -12.99
N ILE A 40 4.81 10.32 -12.20
CA ILE A 40 4.01 11.16 -11.28
C ILE A 40 3.88 10.44 -9.95
N MET A 41 4.01 11.20 -8.87
CA MET A 41 3.78 10.75 -7.50
C MET A 41 2.48 11.38 -6.97
N LEU A 42 1.63 10.59 -6.33
CA LEU A 42 0.49 11.10 -5.56
C LEU A 42 0.97 11.31 -4.12
N VAL A 43 1.19 12.56 -3.75
CA VAL A 43 1.75 12.90 -2.45
C VAL A 43 0.64 13.43 -1.54
N MET A 44 0.34 12.66 -0.48
CA MET A 44 -0.54 13.11 0.59
C MET A 44 0.28 13.74 1.70
N GLY A 45 -0.14 14.89 2.20
CA GLY A 45 0.52 15.62 3.27
C GLY A 45 -0.46 16.46 4.09
N ARG A 46 0.02 17.01 5.19
CA ARG A 46 -0.73 17.89 6.07
C ARG A 46 -0.77 19.28 5.49
N SER A 47 -1.96 19.78 5.18
CA SER A 47 -2.16 21.13 4.61
C SER A 47 -2.80 22.11 5.59
N ASN A 48 -3.60 21.63 6.57
CA ASN A 48 -4.22 22.48 7.59
C ASN A 48 -4.30 21.73 8.94
N PRO A 49 -3.34 21.95 9.86
CA PRO A 49 -3.33 21.29 11.16
C PRO A 49 -4.51 21.67 12.07
N ASP A 50 -5.12 22.83 11.86
CA ASP A 50 -6.21 23.37 12.69
C ASP A 50 -7.59 22.84 12.25
N ALA A 51 -7.67 22.19 11.08
CA ALA A 51 -8.91 21.59 10.59
C ALA A 51 -9.29 20.34 11.42
N PRO A 52 -10.56 19.89 11.37
CA PRO A 52 -10.96 18.61 11.94
C PRO A 52 -10.08 17.46 11.43
N ARG A 53 -9.80 16.48 12.29
CA ARG A 53 -8.82 15.38 12.08
C ARG A 53 -8.78 14.81 10.63
N HIS A 54 -9.92 14.53 10.03
CA HIS A 54 -10.01 13.95 8.70
C HIS A 54 -10.00 14.99 7.55
N LYS A 55 -9.82 16.27 7.87
CA LYS A 55 -9.72 17.39 6.94
C LYS A 55 -8.36 18.10 6.96
N GLN A 56 -7.41 17.58 7.74
CA GLN A 56 -6.08 18.16 7.88
C GLN A 56 -5.16 17.89 6.68
N HIS A 57 -5.48 16.89 5.85
CA HIS A 57 -4.60 16.38 4.81
C HIS A 57 -5.16 16.61 3.42
N SER A 58 -4.26 16.88 2.50
CA SER A 58 -4.54 17.05 1.07
C SER A 58 -3.66 16.12 0.24
N THR A 59 -4.02 15.91 -1.02
CA THR A 59 -3.24 15.10 -1.96
C THR A 59 -2.94 15.90 -3.20
N VAL A 60 -1.67 15.96 -3.60
CA VAL A 60 -1.21 16.67 -4.78
C VAL A 60 -0.48 15.74 -5.75
N LEU A 61 -0.58 16.05 -7.04
CA LEU A 61 0.21 15.40 -8.10
C LEU A 61 1.58 16.09 -8.16
N VAL A 62 2.64 15.29 -8.03
CA VAL A 62 4.02 15.78 -8.08
C VAL A 62 4.75 15.03 -9.17
N PRO A 63 5.21 15.68 -10.27
CA PRO A 63 6.09 15.05 -11.24
C PRO A 63 7.33 14.49 -10.54
N ARG A 64 7.76 13.30 -10.96
CA ARG A 64 8.84 12.56 -10.27
C ARG A 64 10.19 13.30 -10.29
N ASP A 65 10.41 14.10 -11.32
CA ASP A 65 11.63 14.89 -11.60
C ASP A 65 11.55 16.34 -11.08
N THR A 66 10.53 16.69 -10.29
CA THR A 66 10.42 18.02 -9.68
C THR A 66 11.63 18.30 -8.79
N PRO A 67 12.29 19.45 -8.92
CA PRO A 67 13.40 19.83 -8.06
C PRO A 67 13.06 19.77 -6.57
N GLY A 68 14.03 19.32 -5.74
CA GLY A 68 13.85 19.17 -4.31
C GLY A 68 13.40 17.76 -3.87
N ILE A 69 13.18 16.84 -4.81
CA ILE A 69 12.88 15.43 -4.49
C ILE A 69 14.18 14.62 -4.49
N THR A 70 14.53 14.06 -3.35
CA THR A 70 15.71 13.23 -3.19
C THR A 70 15.32 11.79 -2.83
N LEU A 71 15.75 10.82 -3.64
CA LEU A 71 15.69 9.40 -3.29
C LEU A 71 16.78 9.11 -2.26
N ILE A 72 16.41 8.73 -1.06
CA ILE A 72 17.34 8.36 0.02
C ILE A 72 17.84 6.93 -0.17
N ARG A 73 16.89 6.00 -0.34
CA ARG A 73 17.22 4.59 -0.55
C ARG A 73 16.03 3.80 -1.09
N PRO A 74 16.26 2.74 -1.86
CA PRO A 74 15.27 1.70 -2.06
C PRO A 74 15.10 0.88 -0.78
N LEU A 75 13.89 0.36 -0.54
CA LEU A 75 13.56 -0.45 0.61
C LEU A 75 13.37 -1.92 0.20
N ARG A 76 13.77 -2.84 1.07
CA ARG A 76 13.64 -4.27 0.87
C ARG A 76 12.58 -4.87 1.78
N VAL A 77 11.86 -5.86 1.29
CA VAL A 77 10.96 -6.70 2.05
C VAL A 77 11.51 -8.13 1.99
N PHE A 78 11.84 -8.72 3.13
CA PHE A 78 12.49 -10.04 3.20
C PHE A 78 13.70 -10.14 2.26
N ASP A 79 14.56 -9.13 2.29
CA ASP A 79 15.77 -8.99 1.47
C ASP A 79 15.55 -8.93 -0.06
N SER A 80 14.32 -8.76 -0.48
CA SER A 80 13.91 -8.62 -1.88
C SER A 80 13.36 -7.23 -2.17
N PHE A 81 13.65 -6.70 -3.37
CA PHE A 81 12.95 -5.53 -3.88
C PHE A 81 11.63 -5.98 -4.51
N HIS A 82 10.53 -5.35 -4.12
CA HIS A 82 9.24 -5.59 -4.77
C HIS A 82 9.29 -5.16 -6.25
N SER A 83 9.07 -6.10 -7.14
CA SER A 83 8.90 -5.83 -8.56
C SER A 83 7.45 -5.36 -8.83
N PRO A 84 7.20 -4.50 -9.83
CA PRO A 84 8.18 -3.97 -10.81
C PRO A 84 8.79 -2.62 -10.44
N GLY A 85 8.28 -1.91 -9.45
CA GLY A 85 8.67 -0.53 -9.16
C GLY A 85 9.32 -0.31 -7.80
N GLY A 86 9.36 -1.35 -6.95
CA GLY A 86 9.95 -1.33 -5.61
C GLY A 86 9.30 -0.34 -4.65
N GLU A 87 9.82 -0.33 -3.43
CA GLU A 87 9.46 0.61 -2.37
C GLU A 87 10.65 1.54 -2.12
N ALA A 88 10.39 2.78 -1.74
CA ALA A 88 11.47 3.73 -1.53
C ALA A 88 11.21 4.74 -0.42
N GLU A 89 12.29 5.34 0.03
CA GLU A 89 12.31 6.44 0.97
C GLU A 89 12.76 7.71 0.25
N PHE A 90 11.98 8.79 0.42
CA PHE A 90 12.20 10.09 -0.20
C PHE A 90 12.19 11.22 0.82
N VAL A 91 12.97 12.25 0.52
CA VAL A 91 12.87 13.57 1.15
C VAL A 91 12.38 14.58 0.12
N PHE A 92 11.51 15.46 0.57
CA PHE A 92 10.97 16.60 -0.16
C PHE A 92 11.46 17.87 0.53
N GLU A 93 12.20 18.71 -0.19
CA GLU A 93 12.77 19.95 0.31
C GLU A 93 12.39 21.09 -0.63
N ASN A 94 11.45 21.94 -0.19
CA ASN A 94 10.91 23.04 -0.98
C ASN A 94 10.41 22.61 -2.36
N VAL A 95 9.79 21.44 -2.45
CA VAL A 95 9.23 20.93 -3.71
C VAL A 95 8.00 21.72 -4.07
N ARG A 96 8.03 22.41 -5.23
CA ARG A 96 7.00 23.33 -5.70
C ARG A 96 6.17 22.71 -6.80
N VAL A 97 4.85 22.79 -6.68
CA VAL A 97 3.90 22.37 -7.70
C VAL A 97 2.76 23.37 -7.83
N PRO A 98 2.21 23.58 -9.04
CA PRO A 98 1.08 24.48 -9.25
C PRO A 98 -0.14 24.10 -8.42
N VAL A 99 -0.95 25.07 -8.00
CA VAL A 99 -2.20 24.80 -7.26
C VAL A 99 -3.17 23.91 -8.03
N SER A 100 -3.11 23.89 -9.35
CA SER A 100 -3.89 23.00 -10.21
C SER A 100 -3.58 21.50 -10.04
N ASN A 101 -2.45 21.18 -9.42
CA ASN A 101 -2.06 19.79 -9.13
C ASN A 101 -2.76 19.22 -7.88
N MET A 102 -3.55 20.05 -7.16
CA MET A 102 -4.36 19.60 -6.04
C MET A 102 -5.50 18.68 -6.52
N ILE A 103 -5.58 17.49 -5.95
CA ILE A 103 -6.66 16.55 -6.29
C ILE A 103 -7.88 16.88 -5.43
N LYS A 104 -9.03 17.11 -6.07
CA LYS A 104 -10.35 17.36 -5.48
C LYS A 104 -10.44 18.68 -4.68
N GLY A 105 -9.39 19.05 -3.94
CA GLY A 105 -9.34 20.24 -3.11
C GLY A 105 -8.64 20.00 -1.77
N GLU A 106 -8.35 21.10 -1.08
CA GLU A 106 -7.73 21.05 0.24
C GLU A 106 -8.61 20.33 1.27
N GLY A 107 -7.96 19.57 2.15
CA GLY A 107 -8.63 18.79 3.19
C GLY A 107 -9.31 17.53 2.70
N CYS A 108 -9.19 17.16 1.42
CA CYS A 108 -9.81 15.97 0.83
C CYS A 108 -8.89 14.73 0.79
N GLY A 109 -7.66 14.82 1.31
CA GLY A 109 -6.69 13.74 1.24
C GLY A 109 -7.16 12.43 1.90
N PHE A 110 -7.77 12.50 3.06
CA PHE A 110 -8.31 11.33 3.75
C PHE A 110 -9.46 10.68 2.95
N GLU A 111 -10.38 11.46 2.41
CA GLU A 111 -11.48 10.98 1.59
C GLU A 111 -10.98 10.29 0.31
N ILE A 112 -9.99 10.88 -0.37
CA ILE A 112 -9.34 10.31 -1.55
C ILE A 112 -8.70 8.96 -1.20
N ALA A 113 -7.98 8.87 -0.09
CA ALA A 113 -7.34 7.65 0.38
C ALA A 113 -8.38 6.55 0.66
N GLN A 114 -9.48 6.85 1.35
CA GLN A 114 -10.54 5.88 1.66
C GLN A 114 -11.27 5.42 0.39
N GLY A 115 -11.59 6.32 -0.53
CA GLY A 115 -12.21 5.98 -1.80
C GLY A 115 -11.37 5.01 -2.64
N ARG A 116 -10.05 5.20 -2.66
CA ARG A 116 -9.11 4.31 -3.35
C ARG A 116 -8.96 2.96 -2.65
N LEU A 117 -8.94 2.95 -1.31
CA LEU A 117 -8.72 1.72 -0.53
C LEU A 117 -9.91 0.75 -0.55
N GLY A 118 -11.14 1.23 -0.74
CA GLY A 118 -12.34 0.40 -0.81
C GLY A 118 -12.22 -0.72 -1.85
N PRO A 119 -12.05 -0.39 -3.14
CA PRO A 119 -11.85 -1.40 -4.20
C PRO A 119 -10.63 -2.30 -3.95
N GLY A 120 -9.52 -1.74 -3.45
CA GLY A 120 -8.31 -2.51 -3.12
C GLY A 120 -8.56 -3.57 -2.05
N ARG A 121 -9.27 -3.23 -0.97
CA ARG A 121 -9.65 -4.19 0.09
C ARG A 121 -10.50 -5.33 -0.45
N PHE A 122 -11.44 -5.02 -1.31
CA PHE A 122 -12.30 -6.02 -1.96
C PHE A 122 -11.47 -6.97 -2.84
N GLN A 123 -10.57 -6.43 -3.64
CA GLN A 123 -9.66 -7.21 -4.48
C GLN A 123 -8.80 -8.17 -3.66
N TYR A 124 -8.21 -7.69 -2.56
CA TYR A 124 -7.41 -8.54 -1.66
C TYR A 124 -8.24 -9.65 -1.01
N ALA A 125 -9.46 -9.34 -0.56
CA ALA A 125 -10.36 -10.35 0.01
C ALA A 125 -10.63 -11.48 -1.00
N MET A 126 -10.95 -11.14 -2.25
CA MET A 126 -11.20 -12.14 -3.30
C MET A 126 -9.93 -12.92 -3.67
N MET A 127 -8.77 -12.27 -3.67
CA MET A 127 -7.49 -12.94 -3.89
C MET A 127 -7.22 -13.99 -2.80
N PHE A 128 -7.44 -13.67 -1.52
CA PHE A 128 -7.24 -14.61 -0.43
C PHE A 128 -8.23 -15.79 -0.46
N VAL A 129 -9.48 -15.56 -0.85
CA VAL A 129 -10.44 -16.65 -1.09
C VAL A 129 -9.94 -17.61 -2.17
N GLY A 130 -9.41 -17.07 -3.28
CA GLY A 130 -8.84 -17.90 -4.35
C GLY A 130 -7.60 -18.68 -3.89
N MET A 131 -6.72 -18.05 -3.10
CA MET A 131 -5.56 -18.72 -2.51
C MET A 131 -5.97 -19.84 -1.54
N ALA A 132 -6.94 -19.59 -0.66
CA ALA A 132 -7.47 -20.58 0.27
C ALA A 132 -8.08 -21.80 -0.48
N GLN A 133 -8.87 -21.54 -1.52
CA GLN A 133 -9.42 -22.58 -2.38
C GLN A 133 -8.29 -23.44 -3.00
N ARG A 134 -7.26 -22.80 -3.54
CA ARG A 134 -6.11 -23.53 -4.11
C ARG A 134 -5.34 -24.34 -3.09
N CYS A 135 -5.14 -23.82 -1.88
CA CYS A 135 -4.53 -24.57 -0.78
C CYS A 135 -5.35 -25.82 -0.43
N LEU A 136 -6.66 -25.70 -0.36
CA LEU A 136 -7.55 -26.83 -0.07
C LEU A 136 -7.47 -27.92 -1.14
N GLU A 137 -7.45 -27.53 -2.43
CA GLU A 137 -7.25 -28.47 -3.54
C GLU A 137 -5.91 -29.22 -3.41
N LEU A 138 -4.81 -28.50 -3.14
CA LEU A 138 -3.50 -29.09 -2.93
C LEU A 138 -3.45 -30.03 -1.71
N MET A 139 -4.16 -29.69 -0.65
CA MET A 139 -4.30 -30.58 0.53
C MET A 139 -4.97 -31.88 0.14
N CYS A 140 -6.08 -31.84 -0.61
CA CYS A 140 -6.78 -33.02 -1.10
C CYS A 140 -5.90 -33.87 -2.03
N GLU A 141 -5.27 -33.25 -3.03
CA GLU A 141 -4.35 -33.91 -3.96
C GLU A 141 -3.22 -34.62 -3.19
N ARG A 142 -2.60 -33.90 -2.25
CA ARG A 142 -1.51 -34.47 -1.43
C ARG A 142 -1.98 -35.63 -0.55
N ALA A 143 -3.14 -35.50 0.07
CA ALA A 143 -3.70 -36.55 0.91
C ALA A 143 -3.97 -37.85 0.11
N GLU A 144 -4.38 -37.74 -1.15
CA GLU A 144 -4.59 -38.88 -2.04
C GLU A 144 -3.28 -39.50 -2.58
N GLN A 145 -2.25 -38.68 -2.79
CA GLN A 145 -0.98 -39.18 -3.34
C GLN A 145 -0.05 -39.77 -2.31
N ARG A 146 -0.03 -39.22 -1.09
CA ARG A 146 0.93 -39.62 -0.05
C ARG A 146 0.48 -40.90 0.68
N VAL A 147 1.33 -41.92 0.62
CA VAL A 147 1.22 -43.15 1.44
C VAL A 147 2.20 -43.03 2.60
N ALA A 148 1.74 -43.29 3.82
CA ALA A 148 2.54 -43.37 5.04
C ALA A 148 1.97 -44.45 5.97
N PHE A 149 2.84 -45.24 6.56
CA PHE A 149 2.45 -46.38 7.41
C PHE A 149 1.49 -47.37 6.74
N GLY A 150 1.70 -47.64 5.44
CA GLY A 150 0.96 -48.62 4.66
C GLY A 150 -0.39 -48.13 4.08
N GLU A 151 -0.81 -46.88 4.32
CA GLU A 151 -2.07 -46.35 3.79
C GLU A 151 -1.96 -44.89 3.33
N LYS A 152 -2.90 -44.45 2.48
CA LYS A 152 -2.99 -43.03 2.02
C LYS A 152 -3.31 -42.12 3.21
N LEU A 153 -2.77 -40.87 3.17
CA LEU A 153 -3.11 -39.84 4.17
C LEU A 153 -4.61 -39.52 4.19
N SER A 154 -5.27 -39.61 3.04
CA SER A 154 -6.73 -39.41 2.92
C SER A 154 -7.57 -40.39 3.76
N LYS A 155 -7.00 -41.52 4.22
CA LYS A 155 -7.65 -42.47 5.12
C LYS A 155 -7.51 -42.12 6.61
N LYS A 156 -6.66 -41.15 6.93
CA LYS A 156 -6.46 -40.70 8.32
C LYS A 156 -7.57 -39.76 8.73
N THR A 157 -8.31 -40.08 9.76
CA THR A 157 -9.44 -39.29 10.27
C THR A 157 -9.03 -37.85 10.62
N SER A 158 -7.83 -37.65 11.18
CA SER A 158 -7.31 -36.31 11.49
C SER A 158 -7.14 -35.47 10.25
N VAL A 159 -6.64 -36.05 9.14
CA VAL A 159 -6.48 -35.33 7.85
C VAL A 159 -7.85 -34.98 7.26
N GLN A 160 -8.80 -35.93 7.31
CA GLN A 160 -10.18 -35.70 6.84
C GLN A 160 -10.85 -34.55 7.63
N HIS A 161 -10.68 -34.50 8.94
CA HIS A 161 -11.23 -33.44 9.78
C HIS A 161 -10.63 -32.07 9.45
N GLU A 162 -9.30 -31.97 9.22
CA GLU A 162 -8.66 -30.70 8.86
C GLU A 162 -9.11 -30.21 7.47
N ILE A 163 -9.24 -31.12 6.49
CA ILE A 163 -9.78 -30.77 5.17
C ILE A 163 -11.23 -30.26 5.29
N ALA A 164 -12.07 -30.99 6.06
CA ALA A 164 -13.46 -30.59 6.26
C ALA A 164 -13.57 -29.23 6.96
N ARG A 165 -12.78 -28.98 8.00
CA ARG A 165 -12.72 -27.69 8.70
C ARG A 165 -12.30 -26.57 7.77
N SER A 166 -11.19 -26.74 7.04
CA SER A 166 -10.71 -25.76 6.06
C SER A 166 -11.72 -25.45 4.95
N ARG A 167 -12.66 -26.37 4.68
CA ARG A 167 -13.74 -26.12 3.71
C ARG A 167 -14.89 -25.31 4.30
N CYS A 168 -15.10 -25.39 5.62
CA CYS A 168 -16.15 -24.63 6.32
C CYS A 168 -15.73 -23.17 6.60
N ASP A 169 -14.44 -22.95 6.85
CA ASP A 169 -13.85 -21.62 7.09
C ASP A 169 -13.76 -20.82 5.78
#